data_6a9738e938c6ea85e2856476951970e4
#
_entry.id   6a9738e938c6ea85e2856476951970e4
#
_cell.length_a   1.000
_cell.length_b   1.000
_cell.length_c   1.000
_cell.angle_alpha   90.00
_cell.angle_beta   90.00
_cell.angle_gamma   90.00
#
_symmetry.space_group_name_H-M   'P 1'
#
loop_
_entity.id
_entity.type
_entity.pdbx_description
1 polymer ?
#
loop_
_entity_poly.entity_id
_entity_poly.type
_entity_poly.pdbx_seq_one_letter_code
_entity_poly.pdbx_strand_id
1 'polypeptide(L)'
;GGNSLISKRPDQFIDNIWPCYYSKSKGIDIWDLDKKKYFDFSNMSVGTNILGYSNPKINSSVIKTIKLGNMSTLNSKEEYSLAKRLTSIHPEFDMVKFARTGGEANAIAIRIARANRKNKNIAVCGYHGWHDWYLSVNIKNKKNLDEHLIKGLNVEGVPKQLKNTVFAFNYNDFETLKSLCKRKNIGIIKMEVMRNIKPKNNFLKKVRKL
;
A
#
# COMPACT_ATOMS: atom_id res chain seq x y z
N GLY A 1 13.73 -18.14 5.54
CA GLY A 1 12.62 -17.37 6.06
C GLY A 1 13.06 -16.08 6.70
N GLY A 2 12.13 -15.34 7.29
CA GLY A 2 12.47 -14.16 8.07
C GLY A 2 12.26 -12.81 7.37
N ASN A 3 11.84 -12.80 6.12
CA ASN A 3 11.50 -11.57 5.40
C ASN A 3 10.02 -11.23 5.59
N SER A 4 9.75 -10.12 6.25
CA SER A 4 8.36 -9.65 6.46
C SER A 4 7.72 -9.05 5.21
N LEU A 5 8.53 -8.60 4.24
CA LEU A 5 8.08 -7.98 3.00
C LEU A 5 8.58 -8.77 1.80
N ILE A 6 7.69 -9.07 0.85
CA ILE A 6 8.02 -9.73 -0.41
C ILE A 6 9.10 -8.94 -1.16
N SER A 7 8.99 -7.60 -1.18
CA SER A 7 9.96 -6.72 -1.84
C SER A 7 11.37 -6.73 -1.24
N LYS A 8 11.58 -7.38 -0.10
CA LYS A 8 12.89 -7.53 0.56
C LYS A 8 13.45 -8.94 0.46
N ARG A 9 12.80 -9.83 -0.28
CA ARG A 9 13.30 -11.19 -0.49
C ARG A 9 14.53 -11.17 -1.40
N PRO A 10 15.68 -11.72 -0.96
CA PRO A 10 16.93 -11.66 -1.74
C PRO A 10 16.84 -12.45 -3.05
N ASP A 11 16.07 -13.53 -3.10
CA ASP A 11 15.84 -14.35 -4.30
C ASP A 11 15.08 -13.61 -5.43
N GLN A 12 14.51 -12.44 -5.16
CA GLN A 12 13.92 -11.57 -6.19
C GLN A 12 14.97 -10.68 -6.89
N PHE A 13 16.19 -10.64 -6.39
CA PHE A 13 17.31 -9.88 -6.95
C PHE A 13 18.38 -10.82 -7.50
N ILE A 14 19.49 -11.00 -6.79
CA ILE A 14 20.56 -11.90 -7.17
C ILE A 14 20.74 -12.92 -6.05
N ASP A 15 20.35 -14.16 -6.35
CA ASP A 15 20.42 -15.25 -5.37
C ASP A 15 21.85 -15.45 -4.86
N ASN A 16 22.00 -15.70 -3.56
CA ASN A 16 23.27 -15.91 -2.84
C ASN A 16 24.27 -14.73 -2.86
N ILE A 17 23.96 -13.62 -3.54
CA ILE A 17 24.84 -12.43 -3.60
C ILE A 17 24.17 -11.24 -2.90
N TRP A 18 22.86 -11.10 -3.01
CA TRP A 18 22.11 -10.00 -2.40
C TRP A 18 22.11 -10.11 -0.88
N PRO A 19 22.56 -9.08 -0.12
CA PRO A 19 22.57 -9.12 1.34
C PRO A 19 21.15 -9.12 1.89
N CYS A 20 20.85 -10.08 2.78
CA CYS A 20 19.52 -10.21 3.38
C CYS A 20 19.26 -9.19 4.47
N TYR A 21 20.29 -8.84 5.24
CA TYR A 21 20.16 -8.02 6.45
C TYR A 21 21.20 -6.93 6.50
N TYR A 22 20.86 -5.81 7.11
CA TYR A 22 21.78 -4.70 7.35
C TYR A 22 22.10 -4.56 8.84
N SER A 23 23.31 -4.09 9.15
CA SER A 23 23.75 -3.73 10.49
C SER A 23 23.61 -2.22 10.77
N LYS A 24 23.74 -1.40 9.73
CA LYS A 24 23.71 0.07 9.82
C LYS A 24 23.25 0.68 8.51
N SER A 25 22.57 1.83 8.61
CA SER A 25 22.27 2.68 7.44
C SER A 25 22.39 4.17 7.81
N LYS A 26 22.88 5.00 6.88
CA LYS A 26 22.99 6.47 7.06
C LYS A 26 23.01 7.17 5.70
N GLY A 27 22.19 8.18 5.52
CA GLY A 27 22.04 8.85 4.23
C GLY A 27 21.57 7.87 3.16
N ILE A 28 22.40 7.60 2.15
CA ILE A 28 22.18 6.58 1.12
C ILE A 28 22.99 5.30 1.37
N ASP A 29 23.82 5.28 2.38
CA ASP A 29 24.74 4.19 2.67
C ASP A 29 24.05 3.12 3.51
N ILE A 30 24.28 1.84 3.17
CA ILE A 30 23.87 0.67 3.92
C ILE A 30 25.08 -0.25 4.15
N TRP A 31 25.19 -0.82 5.33
CA TRP A 31 26.19 -1.84 5.66
C TRP A 31 25.50 -3.14 6.01
N ASP A 32 25.91 -4.24 5.40
CA ASP A 32 25.42 -5.58 5.75
C ASP A 32 25.98 -6.05 7.11
N LEU A 33 25.72 -7.31 7.46
CA LEU A 33 26.21 -7.89 8.72
C LEU A 33 27.73 -8.08 8.71
N ASP A 34 28.33 -8.27 7.53
CA ASP A 34 29.79 -8.38 7.35
C ASP A 34 30.46 -7.00 7.25
N LYS A 35 29.70 -5.93 7.51
CA LYS A 35 30.16 -4.53 7.46
C LYS A 35 30.56 -4.05 6.06
N LYS A 36 30.23 -4.78 5.01
CA LYS A 36 30.42 -4.35 3.64
C LYS A 36 29.44 -3.23 3.31
N LYS A 37 29.95 -2.16 2.70
CA LYS A 37 29.17 -0.96 2.37
C LYS A 37 28.56 -1.06 0.98
N TYR A 38 27.30 -0.61 0.88
CA TYR A 38 26.52 -0.47 -0.37
C TYR A 38 25.89 0.92 -0.44
N PHE A 39 25.63 1.39 -1.65
CA PHE A 39 24.78 2.56 -1.89
C PHE A 39 23.37 2.10 -2.24
N ASP A 40 22.37 2.66 -1.56
CA ASP A 40 20.97 2.38 -1.88
C ASP A 40 20.46 3.31 -2.99
N PHE A 41 20.49 2.82 -4.21
CA PHE A 41 19.86 3.47 -5.38
C PHE A 41 18.43 3.00 -5.63
N SER A 42 17.85 2.24 -4.71
CA SER A 42 16.46 1.83 -4.76
C SER A 42 15.52 2.91 -4.20
N ASN A 43 14.30 2.56 -3.93
CA ASN A 43 13.31 3.45 -3.34
C ASN A 43 13.40 3.59 -1.80
N MET A 44 14.56 3.37 -1.21
CA MET A 44 14.88 3.59 0.20
C MET A 44 13.79 3.08 1.16
N SER A 45 13.66 1.75 1.23
CA SER A 45 12.63 1.08 2.04
C SER A 45 11.20 1.46 1.64
N VAL A 46 10.88 1.24 0.36
CA VAL A 46 9.54 1.48 -0.22
C VAL A 46 9.12 2.96 -0.10
N GLY A 47 10.08 3.88 -0.28
CA GLY A 47 9.83 5.32 -0.27
C GLY A 47 9.62 5.95 1.11
N THR A 48 9.87 5.21 2.19
CA THR A 48 9.64 5.73 3.56
C THR A 48 10.76 6.65 4.05
N ASN A 49 11.98 6.51 3.52
CA ASN A 49 13.17 7.25 3.97
C ASN A 49 13.67 8.27 2.95
N ILE A 50 12.77 9.03 2.33
CA ILE A 50 13.11 10.03 1.30
C ILE A 50 14.07 11.14 1.78
N LEU A 51 14.21 11.33 3.08
CA LEU A 51 15.18 12.27 3.69
C LEU A 51 16.54 11.62 3.99
N GLY A 52 16.72 10.37 3.59
CA GLY A 52 17.89 9.56 3.91
C GLY A 52 17.78 8.81 5.23
N TYR A 53 18.51 7.70 5.31
CA TYR A 53 18.58 6.88 6.51
C TYR A 53 19.19 7.62 7.68
N SER A 54 18.70 7.35 8.88
CA SER A 54 19.21 7.95 10.13
C SER A 54 19.30 9.49 10.10
N ASN A 55 18.31 10.14 9.51
CA ASN A 55 18.26 11.60 9.49
C ASN A 55 18.31 12.16 10.93
N PRO A 56 19.28 13.02 11.27
CA PRO A 56 19.51 13.44 12.66
C PRO A 56 18.35 14.26 13.25
N LYS A 57 17.64 15.04 12.44
CA LYS A 57 16.49 15.83 12.90
C LYS A 57 15.31 14.91 13.25
N ILE A 58 15.06 13.90 12.41
CA ILE A 58 14.01 12.90 12.67
C ILE A 58 14.36 12.09 13.91
N ASN A 59 15.60 11.56 13.98
CA ASN A 59 16.05 10.76 15.11
C ASN A 59 15.94 11.53 16.43
N SER A 60 16.37 12.79 16.47
CA SER A 60 16.28 13.64 17.66
C SER A 60 14.83 13.81 18.13
N SER A 61 13.89 14.06 17.21
CA SER A 61 12.47 14.20 17.54
C SER A 61 11.89 12.89 18.08
N VAL A 62 12.21 11.76 17.44
CA VAL A 62 11.72 10.44 17.87
C VAL A 62 12.27 10.08 19.27
N ILE A 63 13.57 10.27 19.51
CA ILE A 63 14.20 10.03 20.81
C ILE A 63 13.56 10.90 21.91
N LYS A 64 13.30 12.19 21.61
CA LYS A 64 12.60 13.07 22.56
C LYS A 64 11.21 12.55 22.91
N THR A 65 10.45 12.12 21.93
CA THR A 65 9.09 11.59 22.15
C THR A 65 9.12 10.28 22.94
N ILE A 66 10.06 9.37 22.64
CA ILE A 66 10.23 8.11 23.39
C ILE A 66 10.53 8.39 24.87
N LYS A 67 11.37 9.38 25.18
CA LYS A 67 11.70 9.77 26.57
C LYS A 67 10.49 10.35 27.33
N LEU A 68 9.50 10.89 26.65
CA LEU A 68 8.26 11.37 27.27
C LEU A 68 7.22 10.27 27.49
N GLY A 69 7.49 9.07 27.00
CA GLY A 69 6.57 7.95 27.01
C GLY A 69 5.76 7.82 25.73
N ASN A 70 5.50 6.60 25.34
CA ASN A 70 4.69 6.26 24.18
C ASN A 70 3.70 5.14 24.54
N MET A 71 2.72 4.88 23.67
CA MET A 71 1.68 3.86 23.88
C MET A 71 0.93 4.02 25.21
N SER A 72 0.68 5.26 25.61
CA SER A 72 -0.11 5.60 26.78
C SER A 72 -1.60 5.23 26.62
N THR A 73 -2.34 5.14 27.73
CA THR A 73 -3.80 5.03 27.72
C THR A 73 -4.48 6.24 27.08
N LEU A 74 -3.85 7.41 27.14
CA LEU A 74 -4.32 8.64 26.51
C LEU A 74 -3.81 8.75 25.07
N ASN A 75 -4.56 9.45 24.24
CA ASN A 75 -4.15 9.71 22.86
C ASN A 75 -2.94 10.64 22.80
N SER A 76 -2.06 10.39 21.83
CA SER A 76 -0.89 11.22 21.58
C SER A 76 -1.28 12.53 20.90
N LYS A 77 -0.68 13.63 21.34
CA LYS A 77 -0.86 14.95 20.68
C LYS A 77 -0.30 14.97 19.25
N GLU A 78 0.66 14.11 18.96
CA GLU A 78 1.26 13.97 17.64
C GLU A 78 0.27 13.43 16.62
N GLU A 79 -0.62 12.49 17.00
CA GLU A 79 -1.72 12.02 16.13
C GLU A 79 -2.65 13.17 15.74
N TYR A 80 -3.08 13.97 16.71
CA TYR A 80 -3.92 15.14 16.44
C TYR A 80 -3.22 16.14 15.52
N SER A 81 -1.96 16.48 15.83
CA SER A 81 -1.19 17.45 15.05
C SER A 81 -0.97 16.98 13.61
N LEU A 82 -0.68 15.68 13.42
CA LEU A 82 -0.53 15.09 12.09
C LEU A 82 -1.86 15.06 11.33
N ALA A 83 -2.97 14.67 11.98
CA ALA A 83 -4.28 14.68 11.36
C ALA A 83 -4.67 16.10 10.90
N LYS A 84 -4.48 17.13 11.75
CA LYS A 84 -4.70 18.52 11.40
C LYS A 84 -3.85 18.98 10.22
N ARG A 85 -2.58 18.57 10.17
CA ARG A 85 -1.69 18.89 9.05
C ARG A 85 -2.16 18.23 7.76
N LEU A 86 -2.57 16.96 7.81
CA LEU A 86 -3.05 16.23 6.64
C LEU A 86 -4.34 16.83 6.07
N THR A 87 -5.32 17.16 6.93
CA THR A 87 -6.56 17.82 6.47
C THR A 87 -6.31 19.22 5.93
N SER A 88 -5.28 19.94 6.41
CA SER A 88 -4.89 21.24 5.82
C SER A 88 -4.26 21.13 4.43
N ILE A 89 -3.60 20.00 4.13
CA ILE A 89 -3.01 19.72 2.81
C ILE A 89 -4.07 19.16 1.85
N HIS A 90 -5.05 18.45 2.39
CA HIS A 90 -6.14 17.81 1.67
C HIS A 90 -7.49 18.36 2.15
N PRO A 91 -7.86 19.58 1.77
CA PRO A 91 -9.05 20.26 2.28
C PRO A 91 -10.37 19.59 1.85
N GLU A 92 -10.32 18.66 0.92
CA GLU A 92 -11.46 17.83 0.52
C GLU A 92 -11.83 16.73 1.54
N PHE A 93 -11.05 16.56 2.61
CA PHE A 93 -11.28 15.58 3.67
C PHE A 93 -11.32 16.24 5.05
N ASP A 94 -12.33 15.88 5.85
CA ASP A 94 -12.53 16.42 7.20
C ASP A 94 -11.84 15.58 8.29
N MET A 95 -11.54 14.31 8.01
CA MET A 95 -11.06 13.37 8.99
C MET A 95 -9.92 12.49 8.45
N VAL A 96 -9.06 12.03 9.36
CA VAL A 96 -7.95 11.11 9.08
C VAL A 96 -8.07 9.89 9.98
N LYS A 97 -7.83 8.70 9.41
CA LYS A 97 -7.66 7.46 10.14
C LYS A 97 -6.28 6.89 9.88
N PHE A 98 -5.49 6.72 10.92
CA PHE A 98 -4.16 6.12 10.82
C PHE A 98 -4.23 4.60 10.88
N ALA A 99 -3.27 3.96 10.21
CA ALA A 99 -3.02 2.53 10.24
C ALA A 99 -1.51 2.28 10.23
N ARG A 100 -1.07 1.09 10.62
CA ARG A 100 0.35 0.76 10.69
C ARG A 100 0.93 0.33 9.34
N THR A 101 0.11 -0.24 8.47
CA THR A 101 0.52 -0.75 7.17
C THR A 101 -0.43 -0.29 6.07
N GLY A 102 0.06 -0.28 4.82
CA GLY A 102 -0.78 0.00 3.65
C GLY A 102 -1.92 -1.01 3.47
N GLY A 103 -1.70 -2.29 3.84
CA GLY A 103 -2.73 -3.31 3.82
C GLY A 103 -3.87 -3.00 4.79
N GLU A 104 -3.56 -2.63 6.04
CA GLU A 104 -4.55 -2.20 7.04
C GLU A 104 -5.28 -0.94 6.59
N ALA A 105 -4.56 0.08 6.11
CA ALA A 105 -5.18 1.31 5.60
C ALA A 105 -6.18 1.02 4.48
N ASN A 106 -5.82 0.15 3.54
CA ASN A 106 -6.69 -0.28 2.47
C ASN A 106 -7.91 -1.06 2.98
N ALA A 107 -7.75 -1.97 3.93
CA ALA A 107 -8.86 -2.72 4.53
C ALA A 107 -9.84 -1.80 5.27
N ILE A 108 -9.33 -0.83 6.04
CA ILE A 108 -10.14 0.21 6.71
C ILE A 108 -10.91 1.04 5.66
N ALA A 109 -10.23 1.53 4.64
CA ALA A 109 -10.84 2.34 3.58
C ALA A 109 -11.98 1.57 2.85
N ILE A 110 -11.75 0.31 2.52
CA ILE A 110 -12.77 -0.55 1.89
C ILE A 110 -13.96 -0.79 2.83
N ARG A 111 -13.71 -1.02 4.11
CA ARG A 111 -14.79 -1.21 5.09
C ARG A 111 -15.67 0.05 5.23
N ILE A 112 -15.04 1.22 5.32
CA ILE A 112 -15.74 2.52 5.37
C ILE A 112 -16.55 2.73 4.09
N ALA A 113 -15.94 2.51 2.92
CA ALA A 113 -16.61 2.65 1.64
C ALA A 113 -17.82 1.71 1.51
N ARG A 114 -17.67 0.43 1.91
CA ARG A 114 -18.79 -0.54 1.91
C ARG A 114 -19.92 -0.15 2.86
N ALA A 115 -19.60 0.45 4.02
CA ALA A 115 -20.62 0.92 4.96
C ALA A 115 -21.47 2.04 4.36
N ASN A 116 -20.90 2.88 3.52
CA ASN A 116 -21.53 4.06 2.92
C ASN A 116 -22.13 3.82 1.53
N ARG A 117 -22.14 2.58 1.02
CA ARG A 117 -22.66 2.25 -0.32
C ARG A 117 -23.70 1.13 -0.27
N LYS A 118 -24.73 1.28 -1.08
CA LYS A 118 -25.72 0.20 -1.31
C LYS A 118 -25.05 -0.99 -2.01
N ASN A 119 -24.34 -0.72 -3.10
CA ASN A 119 -23.56 -1.72 -3.81
C ASN A 119 -22.16 -1.85 -3.16
N LYS A 120 -21.81 -3.06 -2.73
CA LYS A 120 -20.60 -3.33 -1.94
C LYS A 120 -19.46 -4.00 -2.72
N ASN A 121 -19.70 -4.28 -4.02
CA ASN A 121 -18.68 -4.84 -4.89
C ASN A 121 -17.65 -3.79 -5.29
N ILE A 122 -16.43 -4.24 -5.50
CA ILE A 122 -15.27 -3.38 -5.72
C ILE A 122 -14.67 -3.67 -7.10
N ALA A 123 -14.37 -2.65 -7.86
CA ALA A 123 -13.43 -2.71 -8.96
C ALA A 123 -12.04 -2.26 -8.46
N VAL A 124 -11.00 -3.06 -8.70
CA VAL A 124 -9.65 -2.81 -8.19
C VAL A 124 -8.61 -2.75 -9.30
N CYS A 125 -7.69 -1.78 -9.20
CA CYS A 125 -6.55 -1.66 -10.09
C CYS A 125 -5.29 -1.29 -9.28
N GLY A 126 -4.21 -2.03 -9.45
CA GLY A 126 -2.97 -1.88 -8.72
C GLY A 126 -2.83 -2.84 -7.55
N TYR A 127 -1.73 -2.72 -6.81
CA TYR A 127 -1.42 -3.55 -5.64
C TYR A 127 -1.95 -2.88 -4.35
N HIS A 128 -2.73 -3.62 -3.57
CA HIS A 128 -3.37 -3.07 -2.36
C HIS A 128 -3.17 -3.93 -1.11
N GLY A 129 -2.12 -4.73 -1.08
CA GLY A 129 -1.79 -5.57 0.07
C GLY A 129 -2.15 -7.05 -0.12
N TRP A 130 -2.23 -7.77 0.97
CA TRP A 130 -2.42 -9.23 1.01
C TRP A 130 -3.66 -9.66 1.79
N HIS A 131 -4.54 -8.71 2.17
CA HIS A 131 -5.76 -9.00 2.93
C HIS A 131 -6.80 -9.73 2.06
N ASP A 132 -7.63 -10.52 2.69
CA ASP A 132 -8.64 -11.38 2.07
C ASP A 132 -9.51 -10.67 1.04
N TRP A 133 -9.94 -9.44 1.35
CA TRP A 133 -10.77 -8.67 0.42
C TRP A 133 -10.09 -8.45 -0.93
N TYR A 134 -8.76 -8.24 -0.95
CA TYR A 134 -8.00 -8.02 -2.17
C TYR A 134 -7.67 -9.34 -2.87
N LEU A 135 -7.16 -10.33 -2.13
CA LEU A 135 -6.81 -11.65 -2.67
C LEU A 135 -8.02 -12.41 -3.22
N SER A 136 -9.24 -12.09 -2.75
CA SER A 136 -10.48 -12.71 -3.23
C SER A 136 -10.69 -12.56 -4.75
N VAL A 137 -10.05 -11.61 -5.40
CA VAL A 137 -10.01 -11.47 -6.87
C VAL A 137 -9.52 -12.75 -7.55
N ASN A 138 -8.54 -13.42 -6.95
CA ASN A 138 -7.90 -14.62 -7.47
C ASN A 138 -8.66 -15.93 -7.16
N ILE A 139 -9.76 -15.91 -6.39
CA ILE A 139 -10.54 -17.12 -6.07
C ILE A 139 -11.08 -17.81 -7.34
N LYS A 140 -11.52 -17.03 -8.33
CA LYS A 140 -12.06 -17.57 -9.59
C LYS A 140 -10.94 -17.97 -10.57
N ASN A 141 -9.91 -17.17 -10.66
CA ASN A 141 -8.76 -17.38 -11.52
C ASN A 141 -7.50 -16.85 -10.80
N LYS A 142 -6.59 -17.74 -10.50
CA LYS A 142 -5.35 -17.45 -9.74
C LYS A 142 -4.46 -16.35 -10.37
N LYS A 143 -4.71 -15.99 -11.62
CA LYS A 143 -3.93 -15.00 -12.39
C LYS A 143 -4.56 -13.63 -12.52
N ASN A 144 -5.74 -13.37 -11.94
CA ASN A 144 -6.43 -12.09 -12.10
C ASN A 144 -5.65 -10.88 -11.57
N LEU A 145 -4.69 -11.09 -10.66
CA LEU A 145 -3.84 -10.04 -10.08
C LEU A 145 -2.41 -10.02 -10.65
N ASP A 146 -2.06 -10.90 -11.59
CA ASP A 146 -0.66 -11.03 -12.07
C ASP A 146 -0.14 -9.77 -12.79
N GLU A 147 -1.03 -8.93 -13.33
CA GLU A 147 -0.66 -7.67 -13.98
C GLU A 147 -0.61 -6.48 -13.00
N HIS A 148 -0.85 -6.72 -11.69
CA HIS A 148 -0.98 -5.69 -10.67
C HIS A 148 0.23 -5.56 -9.72
N LEU A 149 1.44 -5.67 -10.16
CA LEU A 149 2.73 -5.53 -9.47
C LEU A 149 3.34 -6.85 -9.02
N ILE A 150 2.62 -7.71 -8.31
CA ILE A 150 3.15 -8.95 -7.73
C ILE A 150 2.38 -10.13 -8.31
N LYS A 151 3.13 -11.01 -9.00
CA LYS A 151 2.60 -12.25 -9.54
C LYS A 151 2.51 -13.35 -8.48
N GLY A 152 1.66 -14.35 -8.71
CA GLY A 152 1.61 -15.55 -7.90
C GLY A 152 1.07 -15.36 -6.49
N LEU A 153 0.22 -14.35 -6.26
CA LEU A 153 -0.44 -14.16 -4.98
C LEU A 153 -1.39 -15.34 -4.69
N ASN A 154 -1.07 -16.09 -3.64
CA ASN A 154 -1.85 -17.26 -3.24
C ASN A 154 -3.16 -16.86 -2.56
N VAL A 155 -4.21 -17.64 -2.80
CA VAL A 155 -5.56 -17.46 -2.23
C VAL A 155 -5.91 -18.51 -1.17
N GLU A 156 -5.00 -19.38 -0.83
CA GLU A 156 -5.20 -20.35 0.24
C GLU A 156 -5.49 -19.64 1.56
N GLY A 157 -6.52 -20.09 2.25
CA GLY A 157 -7.01 -19.45 3.47
C GLY A 157 -8.04 -18.31 3.25
N VAL A 158 -8.17 -17.78 2.04
CA VAL A 158 -9.18 -16.75 1.76
C VAL A 158 -10.59 -17.37 1.73
N PRO A 159 -11.57 -16.86 2.52
CA PRO A 159 -12.90 -17.38 2.56
C PRO A 159 -13.59 -17.38 1.19
N LYS A 160 -14.11 -18.55 0.76
CA LYS A 160 -14.77 -18.70 -0.55
C LYS A 160 -15.98 -17.79 -0.74
N GLN A 161 -16.62 -17.38 0.35
CA GLN A 161 -17.75 -16.45 0.36
C GLN A 161 -17.41 -15.05 -0.20
N LEU A 162 -16.11 -14.68 -0.21
CA LEU A 162 -15.64 -13.44 -0.83
C LEU A 162 -15.55 -13.51 -2.36
N LYS A 163 -15.78 -14.67 -2.97
CA LYS A 163 -15.82 -14.82 -4.42
C LYS A 163 -16.83 -13.86 -5.05
N ASN A 164 -16.45 -13.23 -6.14
CA ASN A 164 -17.29 -12.26 -6.87
C ASN A 164 -17.66 -10.99 -6.09
N THR A 165 -16.91 -10.61 -5.06
CA THR A 165 -17.06 -9.33 -4.36
C THR A 165 -16.07 -8.27 -4.82
N VAL A 166 -14.96 -8.70 -5.46
CA VAL A 166 -13.90 -7.82 -5.98
C VAL A 166 -13.51 -8.27 -7.39
N PHE A 167 -13.32 -7.31 -8.30
CA PHE A 167 -13.02 -7.54 -9.71
C PHE A 167 -11.84 -6.67 -10.13
N ALA A 168 -10.84 -7.26 -10.78
CA ALA A 168 -9.68 -6.52 -11.29
C ALA A 168 -9.98 -5.88 -12.64
N PHE A 169 -9.37 -4.73 -12.90
CA PHE A 169 -9.27 -4.09 -14.20
C PHE A 169 -7.88 -3.47 -14.37
N ASN A 170 -7.42 -3.34 -15.62
CA ASN A 170 -6.09 -2.80 -15.90
C ASN A 170 -6.08 -1.28 -15.98
N TYR A 171 -4.95 -0.69 -15.62
CA TYR A 171 -4.75 0.76 -15.71
C TYR A 171 -4.86 1.23 -17.16
N ASN A 172 -5.55 2.34 -17.40
CA ASN A 172 -5.93 2.87 -18.71
C ASN A 172 -7.01 2.07 -19.48
N ASP A 173 -7.53 0.97 -18.93
CA ASP A 173 -8.64 0.22 -19.52
C ASP A 173 -9.99 0.70 -18.97
N PHE A 174 -10.45 1.82 -19.48
CA PHE A 174 -11.73 2.41 -19.07
C PHE A 174 -12.95 1.58 -19.52
N GLU A 175 -12.87 0.91 -20.66
CA GLU A 175 -14.01 0.14 -21.19
C GLU A 175 -14.28 -1.12 -20.35
N THR A 176 -13.24 -1.83 -19.95
CA THR A 176 -13.39 -2.94 -18.97
C THR A 176 -13.97 -2.44 -17.66
N LEU A 177 -13.48 -1.34 -17.10
CA LEU A 177 -14.05 -0.77 -15.87
C LEU A 177 -15.54 -0.41 -16.03
N LYS A 178 -15.91 0.27 -17.11
CA LYS A 178 -17.29 0.64 -17.41
C LYS A 178 -18.19 -0.58 -17.56
N SER A 179 -17.70 -1.63 -18.22
CA SER A 179 -18.40 -2.92 -18.32
C SER A 179 -18.60 -3.59 -16.96
N LEU A 180 -17.57 -3.60 -16.09
CA LEU A 180 -17.67 -4.11 -14.72
C LEU A 180 -18.73 -3.35 -13.91
N CYS A 181 -18.74 -2.03 -13.98
CA CYS A 181 -19.73 -1.20 -13.28
C CYS A 181 -21.16 -1.55 -13.67
N LYS A 182 -21.41 -1.81 -14.96
CA LYS A 182 -22.74 -2.21 -15.45
C LYS A 182 -23.15 -3.63 -15.04
N ARG A 183 -22.21 -4.60 -15.14
CA ARG A 183 -22.54 -6.05 -15.00
C ARG A 183 -22.42 -6.59 -13.58
N LYS A 184 -21.65 -5.92 -12.70
CA LYS A 184 -21.27 -6.46 -11.39
C LYS A 184 -21.72 -5.62 -10.21
N ASN A 185 -22.59 -4.63 -10.43
CA ASN A 185 -23.06 -3.75 -9.37
C ASN A 185 -21.91 -3.16 -8.54
N ILE A 186 -20.89 -2.62 -9.23
CA ILE A 186 -19.75 -1.97 -8.57
C ILE A 186 -20.24 -0.70 -7.88
N GLY A 187 -19.94 -0.59 -6.60
CA GLY A 187 -20.20 0.63 -5.81
C GLY A 187 -18.93 1.33 -5.36
N ILE A 188 -17.78 0.68 -5.54
CA ILE A 188 -16.49 1.16 -5.06
C ILE A 188 -15.44 0.91 -6.13
N ILE A 189 -14.67 1.94 -6.46
CA ILE A 189 -13.46 1.83 -7.28
C ILE A 189 -12.26 2.12 -6.38
N LYS A 190 -11.34 1.18 -6.28
CA LYS A 190 -10.08 1.32 -5.55
C LYS A 190 -8.92 1.15 -6.52
N MET A 191 -8.10 2.18 -6.68
CA MET A 191 -6.99 2.14 -7.63
C MET A 191 -5.81 3.00 -7.17
N GLU A 192 -4.62 2.69 -7.66
CA GLU A 192 -3.49 3.61 -7.63
C GLU A 192 -3.73 4.72 -8.67
N VAL A 193 -3.50 5.97 -8.27
CA VAL A 193 -3.69 7.12 -9.17
C VAL A 193 -2.67 7.07 -10.32
N MET A 194 -1.42 6.82 -9.98
CA MET A 194 -0.33 6.62 -10.94
C MET A 194 0.84 5.95 -10.23
N ARG A 195 1.54 5.07 -10.94
CA ARG A 195 2.78 4.49 -10.45
C ARG A 195 3.89 4.63 -11.51
N ASN A 196 3.99 3.70 -12.45
CA ASN A 196 4.98 3.67 -13.53
C ASN A 196 4.37 3.92 -14.92
N ILE A 197 3.05 3.95 -15.02
CA ILE A 197 2.32 4.16 -16.28
C ILE A 197 1.54 5.47 -16.16
N LYS A 198 1.75 6.37 -17.11
CA LYS A 198 1.00 7.64 -17.17
C LYS A 198 -0.46 7.41 -17.59
N PRO A 199 -1.41 8.19 -17.05
CA PRO A 199 -2.79 8.14 -17.51
C PRO A 199 -2.91 8.60 -18.95
N LYS A 200 -3.65 7.84 -19.78
CA LYS A 200 -3.91 8.15 -21.19
C LYS A 200 -5.37 8.54 -21.40
N ASN A 201 -5.66 9.29 -22.45
CA ASN A 201 -7.03 9.57 -22.90
C ASN A 201 -7.98 10.09 -21.81
N ASN A 202 -7.48 10.94 -20.90
CA ASN A 202 -8.22 11.46 -19.76
C ASN A 202 -8.76 10.37 -18.82
N PHE A 203 -8.06 9.25 -18.69
CA PHE A 203 -8.48 8.08 -17.93
C PHE A 203 -8.95 8.44 -16.51
N LEU A 204 -8.15 9.16 -15.71
CA LEU A 204 -8.51 9.53 -14.35
C LEU A 204 -9.78 10.39 -14.28
N LYS A 205 -9.94 11.34 -15.22
CA LYS A 205 -11.16 12.16 -15.30
C LYS A 205 -12.39 11.32 -15.64
N LYS A 206 -12.25 10.34 -16.54
CA LYS A 206 -13.33 9.40 -16.88
C LYS A 206 -13.70 8.52 -15.70
N VAL A 207 -12.73 7.97 -14.97
CA VAL A 207 -12.96 7.16 -13.76
C VAL A 207 -13.67 7.99 -12.68
N ARG A 208 -13.29 9.25 -12.47
CA ARG A 208 -13.92 10.12 -11.48
C ARG A 208 -15.39 10.44 -11.80
N LYS A 209 -15.76 10.45 -13.07
CA LYS A 209 -17.14 10.74 -13.53
C LYS A 209 -18.05 9.51 -13.55
N LEU A 210 -17.47 8.30 -13.48
CA LEU A 210 -18.20 7.04 -13.48
C LEU A 210 -18.79 6.74 -12.10
#